data_40a280d837a507ede15b712f913eb393
#
_entry.id   40a280d837a507ede15b712f913eb393
#
_cell.length_a   1.000
_cell.length_b   1.000
_cell.length_c   1.000
_cell.angle_alpha   90.00
_cell.angle_beta   90.00
_cell.angle_gamma   90.00
#
_symmetry.space_group_name_H-M   'P 1'
#
loop_
_entity.id
_entity.type
_entity.pdbx_description
1 polymer ?
#
loop_
_entity_poly.entity_id
_entity_poly.type
_entity_poly.pdbx_seq_one_letter_code
_entity_poly.pdbx_strand_id
1 'polypeptide(L)'
;MTMKKLLTLVAALAVTSLTAYQASAEQLQSHLYDITKSGMLKVCIWPQYYAISLRNPDTGKLEGIDIDLSEQLAKDLGVKLEYVETSFSTFIADLQASKCDLGMFGVGATMKRAQAVAFTQPYLISGVYAVVQKGGKIKSWADIDKPGVNVGMPLGSYIEPFMRGYLKNAKVVAVAPPATVQAELMSHRVDVMATDFPASTKMNAQFDWSMTLSPPEPMSVTPYAYVMNQGDQIWLNYVNLFVQNIKLDGRLKAAAEKNKLGPIVAP
;
A
#
# COMPACT_ATOMS: atom_id res chain seq x y z
N MET A 1 71.42 -26.53 -30.93
CA MET A 1 70.40 -25.99 -30.02
C MET A 1 69.48 -27.15 -29.68
N THR A 2 69.64 -27.69 -28.49
CA THR A 2 69.21 -29.04 -28.15
C THR A 2 67.74 -29.12 -27.80
N MET A 3 67.08 -30.16 -28.24
CA MET A 3 65.66 -30.57 -28.07
C MET A 3 65.11 -30.50 -26.63
N LYS A 4 65.96 -30.30 -25.64
CA LYS A 4 65.59 -30.17 -24.20
C LYS A 4 65.01 -28.82 -23.81
N LYS A 5 65.19 -27.75 -24.63
CA LYS A 5 64.63 -26.40 -24.37
C LYS A 5 63.21 -26.19 -24.90
N LEU A 6 62.73 -27.10 -25.77
CA LEU A 6 61.37 -26.99 -26.34
C LEU A 6 60.31 -27.64 -25.45
N LEU A 7 60.66 -28.61 -24.58
CA LEU A 7 59.72 -29.28 -23.72
C LEU A 7 59.37 -28.47 -22.45
N THR A 8 60.20 -27.54 -22.02
CA THR A 8 59.96 -26.70 -20.84
C THR A 8 59.06 -25.51 -21.11
N LEU A 9 58.87 -25.11 -22.38
CA LEU A 9 57.96 -23.98 -22.70
C LEU A 9 56.51 -24.38 -22.85
N VAL A 10 56.21 -25.66 -23.15
CA VAL A 10 54.82 -26.15 -23.33
C VAL A 10 54.18 -26.50 -21.97
N ALA A 11 54.96 -26.84 -20.96
CA ALA A 11 54.45 -27.15 -19.61
C ALA A 11 54.04 -25.90 -18.80
N ALA A 12 54.55 -24.70 -19.13
CA ALA A 12 54.23 -23.45 -18.46
C ALA A 12 52.92 -22.78 -18.92
N LEU A 13 52.42 -23.12 -20.10
CA LEU A 13 51.16 -22.57 -20.64
C LEU A 13 49.90 -23.34 -20.25
N ALA A 14 50.03 -24.55 -19.71
CA ALA A 14 48.89 -25.38 -19.35
C ALA A 14 48.40 -25.15 -17.88
N VAL A 15 49.14 -24.40 -17.07
CA VAL A 15 48.80 -24.18 -15.63
C VAL A 15 48.03 -22.88 -15.42
N THR A 16 47.99 -21.98 -16.39
CA THR A 16 47.31 -20.65 -16.27
C THR A 16 45.83 -20.63 -16.67
N SER A 17 45.26 -21.75 -17.12
CA SER A 17 43.87 -21.81 -17.59
C SER A 17 42.88 -22.43 -16.59
N LEU A 18 43.31 -22.80 -15.37
CA LEU A 18 42.39 -23.42 -14.37
C LEU A 18 41.95 -22.47 -13.23
N THR A 19 42.28 -21.18 -13.27
CA THR A 19 41.92 -20.25 -12.17
C THR A 19 40.74 -19.31 -12.47
N ALA A 20 39.95 -19.59 -13.47
CA ALA A 20 38.87 -18.70 -13.81
C ALA A 20 37.56 -19.44 -14.03
N TYR A 21 36.97 -19.98 -12.99
CA TYR A 21 35.50 -20.17 -12.91
C TYR A 21 35.11 -20.53 -11.46
N GLN A 22 35.53 -19.71 -10.48
CA GLN A 22 34.69 -19.54 -9.31
C GLN A 22 33.68 -18.45 -9.68
N ALA A 23 32.65 -18.83 -10.38
CA ALA A 23 31.42 -18.06 -10.35
C ALA A 23 30.99 -18.07 -8.87
N SER A 24 31.25 -16.98 -8.16
CA SER A 24 30.57 -16.72 -6.91
C SER A 24 29.10 -16.88 -7.23
N ALA A 25 28.47 -17.94 -6.72
CA ALA A 25 27.03 -18.02 -6.69
C ALA A 25 26.62 -16.77 -5.90
N GLU A 26 26.21 -15.73 -6.63
CA GLU A 26 25.69 -14.50 -6.03
C GLU A 26 24.55 -14.95 -5.12
N GLN A 27 24.78 -14.85 -3.82
CA GLN A 27 23.80 -15.31 -2.85
C GLN A 27 22.56 -14.46 -3.11
N LEU A 28 21.50 -15.07 -3.60
CA LEU A 28 20.25 -14.39 -3.88
C LEU A 28 19.82 -13.63 -2.63
N GLN A 29 19.85 -12.30 -2.72
CA GLN A 29 19.38 -11.43 -1.65
C GLN A 29 17.87 -11.30 -1.77
N SER A 30 17.16 -11.47 -0.66
CA SER A 30 15.72 -11.28 -0.61
C SER A 30 15.29 -10.93 0.82
N HIS A 31 14.35 -10.02 0.94
CA HIS A 31 13.69 -9.70 2.21
C HIS A 31 13.12 -10.97 2.88
N LEU A 32 12.64 -11.96 2.10
CA LEU A 32 12.17 -13.23 2.65
C LEU A 32 13.22 -13.92 3.52
N TYR A 33 14.47 -13.95 3.07
CA TYR A 33 15.56 -14.58 3.83
C TYR A 33 15.96 -13.75 5.05
N ASP A 34 15.99 -12.42 4.90
CA ASP A 34 16.30 -11.51 5.99
C ASP A 34 15.22 -11.55 7.08
N ILE A 35 13.96 -11.56 6.71
CA ILE A 35 12.79 -11.68 7.61
C ILE A 35 12.86 -13.02 8.37
N THR A 36 13.05 -14.13 7.66
CA THR A 36 13.10 -15.46 8.30
C THR A 36 14.30 -15.61 9.21
N LYS A 37 15.44 -15.05 8.84
CA LYS A 37 16.68 -15.07 9.64
C LYS A 37 16.58 -14.18 10.88
N SER A 38 16.00 -12.98 10.75
CA SER A 38 15.84 -12.05 11.87
C SER A 38 14.68 -12.43 12.80
N GLY A 39 13.71 -13.21 12.29
CA GLY A 39 12.47 -13.52 12.99
C GLY A 39 11.51 -12.34 13.11
N MET A 40 11.65 -11.31 12.24
CA MET A 40 10.86 -10.08 12.31
C MET A 40 10.40 -9.63 10.91
N LEU A 41 9.10 -9.38 10.77
CA LEU A 41 8.49 -8.73 9.62
C LEU A 41 8.15 -7.29 9.97
N LYS A 42 8.66 -6.32 9.21
CA LYS A 42 8.33 -4.90 9.37
C LYS A 42 7.32 -4.48 8.31
N VAL A 43 6.15 -4.03 8.75
CA VAL A 43 5.06 -3.62 7.87
C VAL A 43 4.80 -2.13 7.99
N CYS A 44 4.94 -1.40 6.87
CA CYS A 44 4.52 -0.02 6.77
C CYS A 44 3.00 0.07 6.75
N ILE A 45 2.43 0.94 7.61
CA ILE A 45 1.00 1.23 7.70
C ILE A 45 0.72 2.73 7.75
N TRP A 46 -0.45 3.15 7.31
CA TRP A 46 -0.94 4.50 7.55
C TRP A 46 -2.01 4.49 8.65
N PRO A 47 -1.67 4.93 9.89
CA PRO A 47 -2.53 4.70 11.07
C PRO A 47 -3.77 5.59 11.15
N GLN A 48 -4.08 6.35 10.09
CA GLN A 48 -5.28 7.18 9.98
C GLN A 48 -6.33 6.61 9.02
N TYR A 49 -6.14 5.36 8.53
CA TYR A 49 -6.98 4.81 7.48
C TYR A 49 -8.09 3.92 8.03
N TYR A 50 -9.29 4.49 8.05
CA TYR A 50 -10.51 3.81 8.52
C TYR A 50 -10.74 2.48 7.80
N ALA A 51 -11.11 1.44 8.58
CA ALA A 51 -11.34 0.06 8.16
C ALA A 51 -10.12 -0.67 7.55
N ILE A 52 -9.03 0.01 7.29
CA ILE A 52 -7.81 -0.55 6.66
C ILE A 52 -6.70 -0.75 7.69
N SER A 53 -6.21 0.34 8.33
CA SER A 53 -5.07 0.29 9.27
C SER A 53 -5.16 1.42 10.31
N LEU A 54 -6.35 1.63 10.86
CA LEU A 54 -6.61 2.73 11.81
C LEU A 54 -5.97 2.46 13.17
N ARG A 55 -5.26 3.44 13.72
CA ARG A 55 -5.02 3.51 15.16
C ARG A 55 -6.26 4.11 15.82
N ASN A 56 -7.01 3.29 16.50
CA ASN A 56 -8.23 3.71 17.20
C ASN A 56 -7.87 4.76 18.27
N PRO A 57 -8.40 5.97 18.21
CA PRO A 57 -8.04 7.05 19.12
C PRO A 57 -8.44 6.80 20.56
N ASP A 58 -9.50 6.00 20.81
CA ASP A 58 -10.02 5.73 22.15
C ASP A 58 -9.23 4.63 22.87
N THR A 59 -8.73 3.65 22.11
CA THR A 59 -8.04 2.47 22.67
C THR A 59 -6.54 2.45 22.42
N GLY A 60 -6.04 3.26 21.48
CA GLY A 60 -4.65 3.26 21.00
C GLY A 60 -4.29 2.02 20.16
N LYS A 61 -5.20 1.06 19.98
CA LYS A 61 -4.95 -0.18 19.25
C LYS A 61 -5.09 0.03 17.74
N LEU A 62 -4.30 -0.73 16.98
CA LEU A 62 -4.47 -0.82 15.53
C LEU A 62 -5.64 -1.75 15.20
N GLU A 63 -6.43 -1.36 14.20
CA GLU A 63 -7.58 -2.13 13.70
C GLU A 63 -7.75 -1.92 12.19
N GLY A 64 -8.37 -2.88 11.52
CA GLY A 64 -8.65 -2.84 10.10
C GLY A 64 -8.19 -4.09 9.37
N ILE A 65 -8.60 -4.21 8.11
CA ILE A 65 -8.36 -5.41 7.31
C ILE A 65 -6.86 -5.70 7.13
N ASP A 66 -6.04 -4.66 6.94
CA ASP A 66 -4.61 -4.85 6.71
C ASP A 66 -3.84 -5.15 8.00
N ILE A 67 -4.39 -4.77 9.15
CA ILE A 67 -3.89 -5.21 10.45
C ILE A 67 -4.17 -6.71 10.61
N ASP A 68 -5.42 -7.14 10.41
CA ASP A 68 -5.81 -8.56 10.50
C ASP A 68 -4.99 -9.44 9.54
N LEU A 69 -4.78 -9.00 8.30
CA LEU A 69 -4.05 -9.77 7.29
C LEU A 69 -2.53 -9.74 7.46
N SER A 70 -1.96 -8.65 7.99
CA SER A 70 -0.53 -8.62 8.31
C SER A 70 -0.16 -9.54 9.48
N GLU A 71 -1.05 -9.67 10.48
CA GLU A 71 -0.91 -10.66 11.55
C GLU A 71 -0.94 -12.10 10.99
N GLN A 72 -1.82 -12.38 9.99
CA GLN A 72 -1.84 -13.69 9.32
C GLN A 72 -0.57 -13.95 8.52
N LEU A 73 -0.05 -12.95 7.80
CA LEU A 73 1.21 -13.07 7.06
C LEU A 73 2.39 -13.37 7.98
N ALA A 74 2.51 -12.64 9.10
CA ALA A 74 3.55 -12.89 10.08
C ALA A 74 3.46 -14.29 10.70
N LYS A 75 2.22 -14.77 10.96
CA LYS A 75 1.96 -16.13 11.42
C LYS A 75 2.37 -17.18 10.38
N ASP A 76 2.03 -16.98 9.11
CA ASP A 76 2.41 -17.90 8.03
C ASP A 76 3.94 -17.96 7.82
N LEU A 77 4.63 -16.83 8.07
CA LEU A 77 6.10 -16.75 8.08
C LEU A 77 6.75 -17.35 9.36
N GLY A 78 6.00 -17.51 10.44
CA GLY A 78 6.52 -17.93 11.74
C GLY A 78 7.39 -16.89 12.43
N VAL A 79 7.15 -15.59 12.20
CA VAL A 79 7.95 -14.47 12.70
C VAL A 79 7.12 -13.48 13.52
N LYS A 80 7.79 -12.58 14.23
CA LYS A 80 7.16 -11.45 14.92
C LYS A 80 6.79 -10.36 13.90
N LEU A 81 5.82 -9.52 14.26
CA LEU A 81 5.35 -8.39 13.47
C LEU A 81 5.71 -7.08 14.15
N GLU A 82 6.25 -6.14 13.40
CA GLU A 82 6.51 -4.75 13.79
C GLU A 82 5.82 -3.81 12.79
N TYR A 83 5.12 -2.80 13.28
CA TYR A 83 4.51 -1.79 12.44
C TYR A 83 5.37 -0.54 12.37
N VAL A 84 5.58 -0.04 11.15
CA VAL A 84 6.26 1.21 10.84
C VAL A 84 5.23 2.20 10.29
N GLU A 85 5.05 3.34 10.97
CA GLU A 85 4.09 4.34 10.51
C GLU A 85 4.64 5.09 9.29
N THR A 86 3.81 5.25 8.27
CA THR A 86 4.09 5.96 7.04
C THR A 86 2.87 6.77 6.58
N SER A 87 2.92 7.31 5.36
CA SER A 87 1.79 7.99 4.71
C SER A 87 1.80 7.77 3.20
N PHE A 88 0.72 8.15 2.51
CA PHE A 88 0.70 8.09 1.04
C PHE A 88 1.75 8.98 0.36
N SER A 89 2.25 10.01 1.03
CA SER A 89 3.29 10.89 0.52
C SER A 89 4.72 10.40 0.76
N THR A 90 4.93 9.47 1.71
CA THR A 90 6.28 9.06 2.15
C THR A 90 6.60 7.59 1.94
N PHE A 91 5.59 6.70 1.80
CA PHE A 91 5.79 5.24 1.81
C PHE A 91 6.78 4.73 0.76
N ILE A 92 6.87 5.36 -0.42
CA ILE A 92 7.82 4.95 -1.46
C ILE A 92 9.25 5.15 -0.95
N ALA A 93 9.53 6.33 -0.38
CA ALA A 93 10.84 6.62 0.21
C ALA A 93 11.14 5.73 1.42
N ASP A 94 10.14 5.42 2.25
CA ASP A 94 10.30 4.55 3.41
C ASP A 94 10.62 3.10 3.01
N LEU A 95 9.97 2.57 1.97
CA LEU A 95 10.30 1.27 1.38
C LEU A 95 11.72 1.27 0.78
N GLN A 96 12.06 2.29 -0.03
CA GLN A 96 13.37 2.40 -0.66
C GLN A 96 14.51 2.54 0.36
N ALA A 97 14.23 3.14 1.51
CA ALA A 97 15.14 3.21 2.64
C ALA A 97 15.15 1.96 3.53
N SER A 98 14.43 0.89 3.13
CA SER A 98 14.30 -0.37 3.88
C SER A 98 13.84 -0.18 5.34
N LYS A 99 13.03 0.84 5.60
CA LYS A 99 12.42 1.04 6.93
C LYS A 99 11.39 -0.04 7.23
N CYS A 100 10.74 -0.57 6.20
CA CYS A 100 9.82 -1.70 6.26
C CYS A 100 10.02 -2.62 5.06
N ASP A 101 9.61 -3.87 5.21
CA ASP A 101 9.74 -4.92 4.19
C ASP A 101 8.56 -4.91 3.21
N LEU A 102 7.41 -4.41 3.67
CA LEU A 102 6.14 -4.45 2.97
C LEU A 102 5.23 -3.30 3.42
N GLY A 103 4.48 -2.70 2.50
CA GLY A 103 3.40 -1.76 2.81
C GLY A 103 2.04 -2.45 2.74
N MET A 104 1.29 -2.43 3.85
CA MET A 104 -0.06 -2.99 3.96
C MET A 104 -0.98 -1.92 4.57
N PHE A 105 -1.57 -1.06 3.72
CA PHE A 105 -2.48 0.03 4.12
C PHE A 105 -3.35 0.52 2.95
N GLY A 106 -3.96 -0.39 2.20
CA GLY A 106 -4.89 -0.04 1.11
C GLY A 106 -4.23 0.76 -0.01
N VAL A 107 -3.00 0.38 -0.40
CA VAL A 107 -2.25 1.15 -1.40
C VAL A 107 -2.83 0.94 -2.79
N GLY A 108 -3.38 2.01 -3.39
CA GLY A 108 -3.85 1.98 -4.77
C GLY A 108 -2.71 1.68 -5.74
N ALA A 109 -2.83 0.56 -6.48
CA ALA A 109 -1.87 0.12 -7.48
C ALA A 109 -2.07 0.93 -8.76
N THR A 110 -1.29 2.00 -8.92
CA THR A 110 -1.32 2.86 -10.10
C THR A 110 -0.07 2.70 -10.95
N MET A 111 -0.20 2.91 -12.27
CA MET A 111 0.94 2.86 -13.20
C MET A 111 2.08 3.81 -12.80
N LYS A 112 1.74 4.99 -12.26
CA LYS A 112 2.73 5.95 -11.78
C LYS A 112 3.54 5.41 -10.61
N ARG A 113 2.89 4.79 -9.61
CA ARG A 113 3.55 4.20 -8.45
C ARG A 113 4.37 2.96 -8.83
N ALA A 114 3.87 2.16 -9.78
CA ALA A 114 4.55 0.97 -10.28
C ALA A 114 5.88 1.27 -11.00
N GLN A 115 6.19 2.52 -11.33
CA GLN A 115 7.51 2.93 -11.81
C GLN A 115 8.58 2.92 -10.70
N ALA A 116 8.18 2.99 -9.43
CA ALA A 116 9.09 3.12 -8.28
C ALA A 116 9.02 1.95 -7.29
N VAL A 117 7.93 1.19 -7.30
CA VAL A 117 7.65 0.08 -6.36
C VAL A 117 7.00 -1.10 -7.09
N ALA A 118 7.06 -2.28 -6.51
CA ALA A 118 6.35 -3.48 -6.97
C ALA A 118 5.05 -3.67 -6.19
N PHE A 119 4.02 -4.16 -6.87
CA PHE A 119 2.71 -4.47 -6.30
C PHE A 119 2.41 -5.95 -6.39
N THR A 120 1.74 -6.50 -5.39
CA THR A 120 1.14 -7.83 -5.46
C THR A 120 -0.11 -7.85 -6.36
N GLN A 121 -0.69 -9.03 -6.53
CA GLN A 121 -2.08 -9.14 -6.98
C GLN A 121 -3.00 -8.35 -6.03
N PRO A 122 -4.08 -7.74 -6.55
CA PRO A 122 -5.00 -6.96 -5.72
C PRO A 122 -5.81 -7.86 -4.78
N TYR A 123 -6.11 -7.34 -3.59
CA TYR A 123 -7.01 -7.99 -2.64
C TYR A 123 -8.32 -7.23 -2.46
N LEU A 124 -8.35 -5.92 -2.73
CA LEU A 124 -9.55 -5.08 -2.76
C LEU A 124 -9.58 -4.22 -4.03
N ILE A 125 -10.75 -3.68 -4.37
CA ILE A 125 -10.93 -2.70 -5.45
C ILE A 125 -11.88 -1.62 -4.95
N SER A 126 -11.49 -0.34 -5.03
CA SER A 126 -12.35 0.76 -4.63
C SER A 126 -12.35 1.89 -5.66
N GLY A 127 -13.41 2.69 -5.64
CA GLY A 127 -13.51 3.94 -6.38
C GLY A 127 -13.48 5.15 -5.45
N VAL A 128 -13.74 6.33 -6.00
CA VAL A 128 -13.83 7.58 -5.25
C VAL A 128 -15.25 7.78 -4.75
N TYR A 129 -15.36 8.19 -3.49
CA TYR A 129 -16.56 8.60 -2.77
C TYR A 129 -16.30 9.96 -2.12
N ALA A 130 -17.35 10.57 -1.60
CA ALA A 130 -17.22 11.79 -0.82
C ALA A 130 -17.95 11.66 0.52
N VAL A 131 -17.37 12.23 1.57
CA VAL A 131 -18.03 12.39 2.87
C VAL A 131 -18.26 13.88 3.09
N VAL A 132 -19.47 14.23 3.51
CA VAL A 132 -19.91 15.58 3.80
C VAL A 132 -20.65 15.62 5.14
N GLN A 133 -20.89 16.82 5.67
CA GLN A 133 -21.73 16.98 6.86
C GLN A 133 -23.22 16.94 6.49
N LYS A 134 -24.00 16.13 7.22
CA LYS A 134 -25.46 16.10 7.11
C LYS A 134 -26.05 17.48 7.36
N GLY A 135 -27.00 17.88 6.52
CA GLY A 135 -27.64 19.17 6.63
C GLY A 135 -26.83 20.37 6.11
N GLY A 136 -25.56 20.11 5.68
CA GLY A 136 -24.70 21.11 5.09
C GLY A 136 -25.15 21.58 3.70
N LYS A 137 -24.34 22.46 3.08
CA LYS A 137 -24.59 23.01 1.74
C LYS A 137 -24.43 22.01 0.60
N ILE A 138 -23.60 20.98 0.80
CA ILE A 138 -23.34 19.92 -0.19
C ILE A 138 -24.31 18.77 0.08
N LYS A 139 -25.20 18.48 -0.87
CA LYS A 139 -26.26 17.48 -0.73
C LYS A 139 -26.18 16.37 -1.77
N SER A 140 -25.46 16.61 -2.84
CA SER A 140 -25.31 15.68 -3.96
C SER A 140 -23.89 15.73 -4.53
N TRP A 141 -23.54 14.75 -5.34
CA TRP A 141 -22.24 14.73 -6.05
C TRP A 141 -22.07 15.97 -6.95
N ALA A 142 -23.14 16.45 -7.57
CA ALA A 142 -23.11 17.64 -8.44
C ALA A 142 -22.78 18.95 -7.69
N ASP A 143 -22.93 18.97 -6.37
CA ASP A 143 -22.59 20.14 -5.55
C ASP A 143 -21.10 20.25 -5.25
N ILE A 144 -20.31 19.18 -5.47
CA ILE A 144 -18.91 19.11 -5.08
C ILE A 144 -18.04 20.07 -5.91
N ASP A 145 -18.33 20.19 -7.22
CA ASP A 145 -17.53 21.05 -8.12
C ASP A 145 -18.20 22.43 -8.33
N LYS A 146 -18.52 23.14 -7.25
CA LYS A 146 -19.03 24.51 -7.32
C LYS A 146 -17.96 25.51 -6.83
N PRO A 147 -17.99 26.77 -7.35
CA PRO A 147 -17.14 27.83 -6.84
C PRO A 147 -17.28 28.01 -5.31
N GLY A 148 -16.15 28.16 -4.62
CA GLY A 148 -16.10 28.33 -3.17
C GLY A 148 -16.21 27.01 -2.36
N VAL A 149 -16.29 25.85 -3.01
CA VAL A 149 -16.21 24.55 -2.34
C VAL A 149 -14.74 24.13 -2.18
N ASN A 150 -14.36 23.72 -0.96
CA ASN A 150 -13.06 23.17 -0.64
C ASN A 150 -13.18 21.64 -0.53
N VAL A 151 -12.48 20.91 -1.39
CA VAL A 151 -12.50 19.43 -1.41
C VAL A 151 -11.18 18.92 -0.85
N GLY A 152 -11.23 18.35 0.36
CA GLY A 152 -10.09 17.79 1.06
C GLY A 152 -9.83 16.34 0.71
N MET A 153 -8.55 15.93 0.64
CA MET A 153 -8.12 14.56 0.47
C MET A 153 -6.73 14.35 1.05
N PRO A 154 -6.31 13.12 1.38
CA PRO A 154 -4.96 12.88 1.87
C PRO A 154 -3.91 13.19 0.81
N LEU A 155 -2.87 13.93 1.18
CA LEU A 155 -1.72 14.24 0.33
C LEU A 155 -1.05 12.94 -0.17
N GLY A 156 -0.79 12.86 -1.46
CA GLY A 156 -0.13 11.72 -2.10
C GLY A 156 -1.04 10.50 -2.29
N SER A 157 -2.34 10.56 -1.91
CA SER A 157 -3.30 9.50 -2.22
C SER A 157 -3.53 9.38 -3.74
N TYR A 158 -4.03 8.24 -4.20
CA TYR A 158 -4.40 8.07 -5.63
C TYR A 158 -5.59 8.95 -6.04
N ILE A 159 -6.39 9.38 -5.06
CA ILE A 159 -7.55 10.25 -5.25
C ILE A 159 -7.11 11.68 -5.62
N GLU A 160 -5.99 12.15 -5.08
CA GLU A 160 -5.53 13.54 -5.29
C GLU A 160 -5.34 13.89 -6.79
N PRO A 161 -4.54 13.16 -7.59
CA PRO A 161 -4.38 13.49 -9.01
C PRO A 161 -5.69 13.35 -9.79
N PHE A 162 -6.55 12.41 -9.43
CA PHE A 162 -7.87 12.27 -10.05
C PHE A 162 -8.72 13.49 -9.79
N MET A 163 -8.88 13.92 -8.53
CA MET A 163 -9.73 15.07 -8.18
C MET A 163 -9.17 16.39 -8.73
N ARG A 164 -7.86 16.55 -8.81
CA ARG A 164 -7.24 17.72 -9.49
C ARG A 164 -7.57 17.79 -10.98
N GLY A 165 -7.72 16.66 -11.65
CA GLY A 165 -8.14 16.58 -13.05
C GLY A 165 -9.65 16.74 -13.23
N TYR A 166 -10.44 16.23 -12.30
CA TYR A 166 -11.90 16.19 -12.34
C TYR A 166 -12.55 17.54 -12.02
N LEU A 167 -12.13 18.16 -10.89
CA LEU A 167 -12.71 19.43 -10.42
C LEU A 167 -12.24 20.61 -11.29
N LYS A 168 -13.18 21.46 -11.66
CA LYS A 168 -12.94 22.66 -12.49
C LYS A 168 -13.15 23.96 -11.73
N ASN A 169 -14.08 23.97 -10.76
CA ASN A 169 -14.54 25.14 -10.04
C ASN A 169 -14.20 25.09 -8.55
N ALA A 170 -14.20 23.91 -7.96
CA ALA A 170 -13.88 23.71 -6.55
C ALA A 170 -12.37 23.72 -6.30
N LYS A 171 -11.98 24.07 -5.08
CA LYS A 171 -10.57 24.07 -4.64
C LYS A 171 -10.19 22.73 -4.07
N VAL A 172 -9.12 22.12 -4.60
CA VAL A 172 -8.49 20.91 -4.03
C VAL A 172 -7.59 21.29 -2.86
N VAL A 173 -7.79 20.61 -1.71
CA VAL A 173 -7.01 20.76 -0.50
C VAL A 173 -6.37 19.43 -0.16
N ALA A 174 -5.07 19.27 -0.46
CA ALA A 174 -4.31 18.08 -0.06
C ALA A 174 -3.86 18.25 1.40
N VAL A 175 -4.28 17.30 2.25
CA VAL A 175 -4.04 17.34 3.70
C VAL A 175 -2.90 16.41 4.06
N ALA A 176 -1.84 16.98 4.65
CA ALA A 176 -0.65 16.22 5.09
C ALA A 176 -0.74 15.87 6.58
N PRO A 177 -0.19 14.72 7.01
CA PRO A 177 -0.02 14.42 8.43
C PRO A 177 0.78 15.54 9.15
N PRO A 178 0.51 15.79 10.43
CA PRO A 178 -0.40 15.09 11.34
C PRO A 178 -1.88 15.47 11.18
N ALA A 179 -2.23 16.45 10.34
CA ALA A 179 -3.61 16.82 10.09
C ALA A 179 -4.37 15.67 9.40
N THR A 180 -5.67 15.58 9.65
CA THR A 180 -6.55 14.60 9.00
C THR A 180 -7.64 15.31 8.21
N VAL A 181 -8.03 14.76 7.07
CA VAL A 181 -9.15 15.32 6.27
C VAL A 181 -10.44 15.34 7.06
N GLN A 182 -10.64 14.36 7.94
CA GLN A 182 -11.78 14.33 8.86
C GLN A 182 -11.78 15.55 9.79
N ALA A 183 -10.67 15.89 10.42
CA ALA A 183 -10.59 17.06 11.30
C ALA A 183 -10.78 18.37 10.52
N GLU A 184 -10.27 18.43 9.29
CA GLU A 184 -10.52 19.56 8.39
C GLU A 184 -12.00 19.70 8.04
N LEU A 185 -12.70 18.58 7.78
CA LEU A 185 -14.13 18.56 7.50
C LEU A 185 -14.95 18.96 8.73
N MET A 186 -14.62 18.45 9.92
CA MET A 186 -15.31 18.78 11.17
C MET A 186 -15.16 20.26 11.54
N SER A 187 -14.02 20.85 11.25
CA SER A 187 -13.73 22.28 11.51
C SER A 187 -14.15 23.22 10.38
N HIS A 188 -14.86 22.71 9.37
CA HIS A 188 -15.32 23.47 8.19
C HIS A 188 -14.17 24.14 7.37
N ARG A 189 -12.91 23.66 7.51
CA ARG A 189 -11.80 24.10 6.65
C ARG A 189 -11.87 23.47 5.26
N VAL A 190 -12.51 22.28 5.16
CA VAL A 190 -12.99 21.72 3.90
C VAL A 190 -14.49 21.44 3.99
N ASP A 191 -15.16 21.47 2.86
CA ASP A 191 -16.62 21.22 2.74
C ASP A 191 -16.91 19.76 2.41
N VAL A 192 -15.95 19.10 1.77
CA VAL A 192 -16.05 17.74 1.26
C VAL A 192 -14.75 17.03 1.59
N MET A 193 -14.84 15.79 2.07
CA MET A 193 -13.74 14.85 2.11
C MET A 193 -13.88 13.90 0.93
N ALA A 194 -13.04 14.05 -0.11
CA ALA A 194 -12.90 13.04 -1.15
C ALA A 194 -12.12 11.86 -0.59
N THR A 195 -12.70 10.68 -0.68
CA THR A 195 -12.19 9.46 -0.06
C THR A 195 -12.61 8.22 -0.88
N ASP A 196 -12.53 7.05 -0.30
CA ASP A 196 -12.87 5.77 -0.89
C ASP A 196 -13.99 5.04 -0.13
N PHE A 197 -14.32 3.83 -0.56
CA PHE A 197 -15.35 3.02 0.09
C PHE A 197 -15.00 2.69 1.55
N PRO A 198 -13.78 2.20 1.89
CA PRO A 198 -13.43 1.86 3.27
C PRO A 198 -13.66 3.02 4.24
N ALA A 199 -13.06 4.17 3.97
CA ALA A 199 -13.16 5.33 4.86
C ALA A 199 -14.58 5.90 4.89
N SER A 200 -15.27 6.04 3.74
CA SER A 200 -16.63 6.57 3.70
C SER A 200 -17.62 5.70 4.46
N THR A 201 -17.53 4.37 4.31
CA THR A 201 -18.44 3.42 4.99
C THR A 201 -18.21 3.42 6.49
N LYS A 202 -16.96 3.37 6.93
CA LYS A 202 -16.63 3.37 8.37
C LYS A 202 -17.00 4.69 9.03
N MET A 203 -16.71 5.83 8.39
CA MET A 203 -17.07 7.15 8.91
C MET A 203 -18.58 7.29 9.03
N ASN A 204 -19.33 6.87 8.00
CA ASN A 204 -20.80 6.96 8.03
C ASN A 204 -21.43 6.08 9.13
N ALA A 205 -20.78 4.96 9.47
CA ALA A 205 -21.21 4.08 10.57
C ALA A 205 -20.83 4.61 11.97
N GLN A 206 -19.77 5.40 12.07
CA GLN A 206 -19.19 5.87 13.34
C GLN A 206 -19.70 7.26 13.74
N PHE A 207 -20.00 8.12 12.77
CA PHE A 207 -20.32 9.53 13.00
C PHE A 207 -21.70 9.89 12.44
N ASP A 208 -22.66 10.15 13.33
CA ASP A 208 -24.05 10.54 12.94
C ASP A 208 -24.14 11.82 12.12
N TRP A 209 -23.14 12.71 12.23
CA TRP A 209 -23.07 13.94 11.45
C TRP A 209 -22.63 13.72 10.00
N SER A 210 -22.07 12.57 9.66
CA SER A 210 -21.49 12.32 8.33
C SER A 210 -22.51 11.73 7.36
N MET A 211 -22.35 12.04 6.09
CA MET A 211 -23.13 11.50 4.97
C MET A 211 -22.19 11.18 3.81
N THR A 212 -22.29 9.95 3.30
CA THR A 212 -21.57 9.55 2.10
C THR A 212 -22.33 9.92 0.84
N LEU A 213 -21.63 10.53 -0.12
CA LEU A 213 -22.09 10.76 -1.48
C LEU A 213 -21.34 9.84 -2.43
N SER A 214 -22.08 9.07 -3.22
CA SER A 214 -21.54 8.27 -4.30
C SER A 214 -21.57 9.06 -5.60
N PRO A 215 -20.57 8.91 -6.49
CA PRO A 215 -20.68 9.45 -7.84
C PRO A 215 -21.78 8.70 -8.61
N PRO A 216 -22.38 9.33 -9.66
CA PRO A 216 -23.42 8.69 -10.47
C PRO A 216 -22.95 7.42 -11.18
N GLU A 217 -21.66 7.37 -11.53
CA GLU A 217 -20.98 6.23 -12.11
C GLU A 217 -19.67 5.97 -11.36
N PRO A 218 -19.18 4.72 -11.29
CA PRO A 218 -17.90 4.42 -10.64
C PRO A 218 -16.75 5.26 -11.22
N MET A 219 -16.04 5.99 -10.37
CA MET A 219 -14.95 6.88 -10.77
C MET A 219 -13.63 6.42 -10.16
N SER A 220 -12.54 6.53 -10.93
CA SER A 220 -11.17 6.19 -10.50
C SER A 220 -11.10 4.85 -9.78
N VAL A 221 -11.78 3.84 -10.36
CA VAL A 221 -11.75 2.48 -9.82
C VAL A 221 -10.30 1.98 -9.82
N THR A 222 -9.79 1.72 -8.63
CA THR A 222 -8.37 1.44 -8.41
C THR A 222 -8.23 0.16 -7.58
N PRO A 223 -7.43 -0.82 -8.03
CA PRO A 223 -7.11 -1.99 -7.23
C PRO A 223 -6.20 -1.62 -6.06
N TYR A 224 -6.43 -2.24 -4.90
CA TYR A 224 -5.55 -2.15 -3.74
C TYR A 224 -4.70 -3.41 -3.65
N ALA A 225 -3.40 -3.20 -3.53
CA ALA A 225 -2.43 -4.27 -3.47
C ALA A 225 -1.35 -3.95 -2.40
N TYR A 226 -0.69 -4.98 -1.91
CA TYR A 226 0.47 -4.79 -1.05
C TYR A 226 1.65 -4.30 -1.89
N VAL A 227 2.52 -3.53 -1.29
CA VAL A 227 3.57 -2.81 -2.00
C VAL A 227 4.94 -3.04 -1.36
N MET A 228 5.97 -3.22 -2.18
CA MET A 228 7.33 -3.47 -1.74
C MET A 228 8.35 -2.88 -2.71
N ASN A 229 9.62 -2.92 -2.36
CA ASN A 229 10.68 -2.52 -3.28
C ASN A 229 10.69 -3.37 -4.56
N GLN A 230 11.08 -2.73 -5.66
CA GLN A 230 11.34 -3.45 -6.91
C GLN A 230 12.62 -4.29 -6.80
N GLY A 231 12.71 -5.33 -7.66
CA GLY A 231 13.91 -6.17 -7.79
C GLY A 231 13.92 -7.41 -6.92
N ASP A 232 13.10 -7.50 -5.87
CA ASP A 232 12.97 -8.69 -5.03
C ASP A 232 11.83 -9.61 -5.50
N GLN A 233 12.08 -10.35 -6.57
CA GLN A 233 11.08 -11.26 -7.14
C GLN A 233 10.71 -12.42 -6.19
N ILE A 234 11.63 -12.85 -5.33
CA ILE A 234 11.39 -13.94 -4.36
C ILE A 234 10.36 -13.47 -3.34
N TRP A 235 10.57 -12.28 -2.77
CA TRP A 235 9.63 -11.70 -1.81
C TRP A 235 8.27 -11.41 -2.45
N LEU A 236 8.25 -10.81 -3.63
CA LEU A 236 7.02 -10.55 -4.38
C LEU A 236 6.23 -11.84 -4.65
N ASN A 237 6.91 -12.92 -5.07
CA ASN A 237 6.26 -14.21 -5.32
C ASN A 237 5.67 -14.81 -4.03
N TYR A 238 6.39 -14.71 -2.91
CA TYR A 238 5.91 -15.20 -1.62
C TYR A 238 4.64 -14.45 -1.18
N VAL A 239 4.64 -13.11 -1.24
CA VAL A 239 3.47 -12.31 -0.84
C VAL A 239 2.31 -12.49 -1.82
N ASN A 240 2.57 -12.70 -3.12
CA ASN A 240 1.53 -13.07 -4.09
C ASN A 240 0.90 -14.42 -3.76
N LEU A 241 1.70 -15.41 -3.36
CA LEU A 241 1.18 -16.71 -2.91
C LEU A 241 0.33 -16.53 -1.65
N PHE A 242 0.75 -15.69 -0.71
CA PHE A 242 -0.06 -15.34 0.45
C PHE A 242 -1.41 -14.74 0.04
N VAL A 243 -1.42 -13.74 -0.87
CA VAL A 243 -2.67 -13.12 -1.37
C VAL A 243 -3.58 -14.17 -2.03
N GLN A 244 -3.02 -15.07 -2.82
CA GLN A 244 -3.77 -16.17 -3.43
C GLN A 244 -4.37 -17.11 -2.36
N ASN A 245 -3.58 -17.51 -1.38
CA ASN A 245 -4.02 -18.43 -0.33
C ASN A 245 -5.14 -17.84 0.51
N ILE A 246 -5.04 -16.58 0.95
CA ILE A 246 -6.10 -15.93 1.75
C ILE A 246 -7.41 -15.76 0.98
N LYS A 247 -7.36 -15.65 -0.36
CA LYS A 247 -8.54 -15.68 -1.22
C LYS A 247 -9.18 -17.07 -1.24
N LEU A 248 -8.38 -18.13 -1.39
CA LEU A 248 -8.84 -19.49 -1.53
C LEU A 248 -9.35 -20.11 -0.22
N ASP A 249 -8.69 -19.84 0.90
CA ASP A 249 -8.99 -20.42 2.21
C ASP A 249 -10.01 -19.61 3.04
N GLY A 250 -10.47 -18.48 2.50
CA GLY A 250 -11.51 -17.65 3.09
C GLY A 250 -11.03 -16.63 4.11
N ARG A 251 -9.73 -16.54 4.41
CA ARG A 251 -9.16 -15.54 5.35
C ARG A 251 -9.45 -14.11 4.88
N LEU A 252 -9.28 -13.83 3.57
CA LEU A 252 -9.61 -12.52 3.02
C LEU A 252 -11.10 -12.20 3.18
N LYS A 253 -11.98 -13.16 2.89
CA LYS A 253 -13.44 -12.99 3.05
C LYS A 253 -13.79 -12.68 4.51
N ALA A 254 -13.28 -13.46 5.45
CA ALA A 254 -13.53 -13.25 6.88
C ALA A 254 -13.02 -11.88 7.37
N ALA A 255 -11.80 -11.48 6.97
CA ALA A 255 -11.26 -10.17 7.32
C ALA A 255 -12.07 -9.02 6.68
N ALA A 256 -12.51 -9.18 5.44
CA ALA A 256 -13.34 -8.19 4.76
C ALA A 256 -14.73 -8.05 5.40
N GLU A 257 -15.39 -9.14 5.76
CA GLU A 257 -16.69 -9.13 6.45
C GLU A 257 -16.58 -8.46 7.84
N LYS A 258 -15.55 -8.82 8.63
CA LYS A 258 -15.26 -8.18 9.92
C LYS A 258 -15.14 -6.66 9.80
N ASN A 259 -14.50 -6.18 8.75
CA ASN A 259 -14.24 -4.75 8.51
C ASN A 259 -15.28 -4.09 7.58
N LYS A 260 -16.38 -4.78 7.23
CA LYS A 260 -17.46 -4.31 6.34
C LYS A 260 -16.99 -3.94 4.93
N LEU A 261 -15.97 -4.64 4.43
CA LEU A 261 -15.35 -4.43 3.12
C LEU A 261 -15.70 -5.53 2.10
N GLY A 262 -16.62 -6.44 2.44
CA GLY A 262 -17.06 -7.52 1.53
C GLY A 262 -17.38 -7.06 0.10
N PRO A 263 -18.12 -5.94 -0.11
CA PRO A 263 -18.47 -5.47 -1.45
C PRO A 263 -17.31 -5.10 -2.36
N ILE A 264 -16.12 -4.87 -1.82
CA ILE A 264 -14.95 -4.40 -2.57
C ILE A 264 -13.80 -5.43 -2.61
N VAL A 265 -14.05 -6.67 -2.19
CA VAL A 265 -13.07 -7.77 -2.34
C VAL A 265 -12.76 -7.98 -3.82
N ALA A 266 -11.47 -8.00 -4.16
CA ALA A 266 -11.03 -8.27 -5.53
C ALA A 266 -11.27 -9.76 -5.90
N PRO A 267 -11.72 -10.04 -7.13
CA PRO A 267 -11.93 -11.39 -7.63
C PRO A 267 -10.65 -12.25 -7.67
#